data_476cf57e79454b0f9423d9c878549c39
#
_entry.id   476cf57e79454b0f9423d9c878549c39
#
_cell.length_a   1.000
_cell.length_b   1.000
_cell.length_c   1.000
_cell.angle_alpha   90.00
_cell.angle_beta   90.00
_cell.angle_gamma   90.00
#
_symmetry.space_group_name_H-M   'P 1'
#
loop_
_entity.id
_entity.type
_entity.pdbx_description
1 polymer ?
#
loop_
_entity_poly.entity_id
_entity_poly.type
_entity_poly.pdbx_seq_one_letter_code
_entity_poly.pdbx_strand_id
1 'polypeptide(L)'
;MTAETQPAGIAADHLTCERGGRTLFADLCFAVPPGGALLLTGPNGSGKTSLMRVLSGLLPARAGRVLWQGADIAENPSPWRRALAWLGHDNAIKAQLSVSENLAFWAHLGAPGRGVADALEEVGIGHLADLPASMLSAGQRRRLALARLALTRGGCWLMDEPTVTLDAASLARLSAMIARHRADGGLAVIASHDALDLPGAQALDLAQHTGAA
;
A
#
# COMPACT_ATOMS: atom_id res chain seq x y z
N MET A 1 12.65 3.34 34.64
CA MET A 1 11.92 3.84 33.44
C MET A 1 12.59 3.19 32.24
N THR A 2 12.06 2.07 31.79
CA THR A 2 12.48 1.44 30.52
C THR A 2 12.00 2.35 29.40
N ALA A 3 12.93 2.92 28.64
CA ALA A 3 12.61 3.62 27.41
C ALA A 3 11.86 2.62 26.51
N GLU A 4 10.55 2.77 26.35
CA GLU A 4 9.80 2.08 25.31
C GLU A 4 10.44 2.47 23.98
N THR A 5 11.14 1.52 23.38
CA THR A 5 11.73 1.70 22.05
C THR A 5 10.56 1.95 21.09
N GLN A 6 10.39 3.20 20.66
CA GLN A 6 9.35 3.55 19.69
C GLN A 6 9.51 2.68 18.46
N PRO A 7 8.43 2.04 17.96
CA PRO A 7 8.53 1.14 16.83
C PRO A 7 9.01 1.90 15.60
N ALA A 8 10.14 1.49 15.05
CA ALA A 8 10.55 1.92 13.72
C ALA A 8 9.59 1.29 12.69
N GLY A 9 9.20 2.07 11.66
CA GLY A 9 8.25 1.60 10.63
C GLY A 9 6.84 2.08 10.90
N ILE A 10 5.82 1.29 10.54
CA ILE A 10 4.40 1.60 10.79
C ILE A 10 3.86 0.73 11.92
N ALA A 11 3.07 1.32 12.81
CA ALA A 11 2.38 0.59 13.87
C ALA A 11 0.95 1.07 14.04
N ALA A 12 0.10 0.15 14.46
CA ALA A 12 -1.24 0.40 14.97
C ALA A 12 -1.23 0.20 16.48
N ASP A 13 -1.76 1.17 17.21
CA ASP A 13 -1.82 1.19 18.66
C ASP A 13 -3.28 1.31 19.11
N HIS A 14 -3.87 0.19 19.53
CA HIS A 14 -5.25 0.06 19.98
C HIS A 14 -6.30 0.62 18.99
N LEU A 15 -6.09 0.41 17.67
CA LEU A 15 -6.94 0.95 16.63
C LEU A 15 -8.34 0.36 16.66
N THR A 16 -9.34 1.25 16.63
CA THR A 16 -10.76 0.91 16.46
C THR A 16 -11.33 1.68 15.27
N CYS A 17 -12.08 1.01 14.42
CA CYS A 17 -12.75 1.61 13.27
C CYS A 17 -14.23 1.26 13.24
N GLU A 18 -15.06 2.30 13.09
CA GLU A 18 -16.51 2.18 12.92
C GLU A 18 -16.92 2.74 11.57
N ARG A 19 -17.89 2.10 10.94
CA ARG A 19 -18.50 2.60 9.70
C ARG A 19 -19.98 2.24 9.63
N GLY A 20 -20.82 3.24 9.37
CA GLY A 20 -22.27 3.05 9.28
C GLY A 20 -22.88 2.49 10.57
N GLY A 21 -22.37 2.89 11.74
CA GLY A 21 -22.87 2.42 13.04
C GLY A 21 -22.39 1.02 13.42
N ARG A 22 -21.51 0.38 12.61
CA ARG A 22 -20.97 -0.94 12.88
C ARG A 22 -19.46 -0.85 13.16
N THR A 23 -19.00 -1.48 14.23
CA THR A 23 -17.58 -1.68 14.50
C THR A 23 -17.01 -2.72 13.53
N LEU A 24 -16.04 -2.30 12.71
CA LEU A 24 -15.36 -3.18 11.75
C LEU A 24 -14.24 -3.96 12.42
N PHE A 25 -13.44 -3.30 13.24
CA PHE A 25 -12.43 -3.90 14.10
C PHE A 25 -12.22 -3.03 15.33
N ALA A 26 -11.80 -3.65 16.43
CA ALA A 26 -11.54 -2.99 17.69
C ALA A 26 -10.24 -3.48 18.31
N ASP A 27 -9.57 -2.59 19.04
CA ASP A 27 -8.36 -2.87 19.84
C ASP A 27 -7.24 -3.54 19.00
N LEU A 28 -7.06 -3.10 17.76
CA LEU A 28 -6.11 -3.69 16.83
C LEU A 28 -4.71 -3.15 17.09
N CYS A 29 -3.76 -4.05 17.40
CA CYS A 29 -2.37 -3.73 17.62
C CYS A 29 -1.48 -4.55 16.69
N PHE A 30 -0.55 -3.88 15.98
CA PHE A 30 0.53 -4.51 15.22
C PHE A 30 1.65 -3.51 14.96
N ALA A 31 2.83 -4.04 14.59
CA ALA A 31 3.94 -3.23 14.12
C ALA A 31 4.64 -3.93 12.96
N VAL A 32 4.99 -3.13 11.92
CA VAL A 32 5.74 -3.60 10.75
C VAL A 32 7.04 -2.81 10.68
N PRO A 33 8.18 -3.43 10.96
CA PRO A 33 9.47 -2.76 10.94
C PRO A 33 9.93 -2.47 9.50
N PRO A 34 10.95 -1.62 9.29
CA PRO A 34 11.63 -1.48 8.01
C PRO A 34 12.09 -2.85 7.48
N GLY A 35 11.95 -3.10 6.19
CA GLY A 35 12.17 -4.39 5.56
C GLY A 35 11.05 -5.41 5.78
N GLY A 36 10.06 -5.10 6.64
CA GLY A 36 8.93 -5.97 6.95
C GLY A 36 7.82 -5.96 5.90
N ALA A 37 6.91 -6.93 6.02
CA ALA A 37 5.64 -6.94 5.31
C ALA A 37 4.52 -7.46 6.21
N LEU A 38 3.31 -6.91 6.01
CA LEU A 38 2.07 -7.35 6.66
C LEU A 38 1.05 -7.72 5.59
N LEU A 39 0.56 -8.95 5.64
CA LEU A 39 -0.54 -9.42 4.79
C LEU A 39 -1.83 -9.36 5.61
N LEU A 40 -2.76 -8.52 5.16
CA LEU A 40 -4.10 -8.42 5.72
C LEU A 40 -5.01 -9.44 5.04
N THR A 41 -5.54 -10.35 5.82
CA THR A 41 -6.47 -11.39 5.38
C THR A 41 -7.85 -11.21 6.02
N GLY A 42 -8.82 -12.00 5.58
CA GLY A 42 -10.19 -11.98 6.09
C GLY A 42 -11.22 -11.88 4.96
N PRO A 43 -12.49 -12.25 5.24
CA PRO A 43 -13.56 -12.24 4.26
C PRO A 43 -13.88 -10.83 3.72
N ASN A 44 -14.67 -10.77 2.66
CA ASN A 44 -15.19 -9.49 2.16
C ASN A 44 -16.02 -8.82 3.26
N GLY A 45 -15.81 -7.51 3.44
CA GLY A 45 -16.50 -6.75 4.48
C GLY A 45 -15.85 -6.83 5.88
N SER A 46 -14.73 -7.55 6.06
CA SER A 46 -14.01 -7.60 7.35
C SER A 46 -13.31 -6.30 7.73
N GLY A 47 -13.28 -5.30 6.84
CA GLY A 47 -12.68 -4.01 7.13
C GLY A 47 -11.28 -3.78 6.55
N LYS A 48 -10.73 -4.69 5.73
CA LYS A 48 -9.39 -4.54 5.11
C LYS A 48 -9.19 -3.18 4.45
N THR A 49 -10.05 -2.81 3.52
CA THR A 49 -10.00 -1.49 2.85
C THR A 49 -10.16 -0.33 3.84
N SER A 50 -10.97 -0.51 4.90
CA SER A 50 -11.14 0.52 5.93
C SER A 50 -9.86 0.68 6.75
N LEU A 51 -9.22 -0.42 7.15
CA LEU A 51 -7.92 -0.39 7.81
C LEU A 51 -6.87 0.29 6.92
N MET A 52 -6.79 -0.09 5.65
CA MET A 52 -5.87 0.54 4.70
C MET A 52 -6.10 2.06 4.59
N ARG A 53 -7.36 2.53 4.62
CA ARG A 53 -7.69 3.96 4.63
C ARG A 53 -7.34 4.63 5.95
N VAL A 54 -7.47 3.95 7.08
CA VAL A 54 -7.03 4.47 8.38
C VAL A 54 -5.51 4.60 8.39
N LEU A 55 -4.79 3.57 7.97
CA LEU A 55 -3.33 3.60 7.88
C LEU A 55 -2.82 4.69 6.93
N SER A 56 -3.52 4.95 5.83
CA SER A 56 -3.14 6.02 4.90
C SER A 56 -3.48 7.43 5.40
N GLY A 57 -4.25 7.57 6.49
CA GLY A 57 -4.75 8.85 6.97
C GLY A 57 -5.94 9.41 6.18
N LEU A 58 -6.56 8.60 5.29
CA LEU A 58 -7.75 8.98 4.54
C LEU A 58 -9.05 8.77 5.32
N LEU A 59 -9.01 7.99 6.38
CA LEU A 59 -10.12 7.74 7.28
C LEU A 59 -9.63 7.90 8.73
N PRO A 60 -10.28 8.72 9.57
CA PRO A 60 -9.92 8.82 10.97
C PRO A 60 -10.27 7.51 11.70
N ALA A 61 -9.42 7.08 12.63
CA ALA A 61 -9.75 6.03 13.57
C ALA A 61 -10.82 6.52 14.56
N ARG A 62 -11.66 5.61 15.06
CA ARG A 62 -12.62 5.91 16.15
C ARG A 62 -11.90 6.01 17.49
N ALA A 63 -10.89 5.18 17.71
CA ALA A 63 -9.98 5.19 18.85
C ALA A 63 -8.62 4.61 18.45
N GLY A 64 -7.61 4.85 19.28
CA GLY A 64 -6.24 4.41 19.01
C GLY A 64 -5.49 5.32 18.05
N ARG A 65 -4.29 4.91 17.63
CA ARG A 65 -3.36 5.71 16.82
C ARG A 65 -2.67 4.88 15.76
N VAL A 66 -2.29 5.56 14.67
CA VAL A 66 -1.33 5.03 13.69
C VAL A 66 -0.01 5.76 13.90
N LEU A 67 1.05 5.01 14.08
CA LEU A 67 2.38 5.57 14.30
C LEU A 67 3.25 5.32 13.06
N TRP A 68 3.94 6.34 12.60
CA TRP A 68 5.00 6.25 11.61
C TRP A 68 6.32 6.69 12.27
N GLN A 69 7.30 5.76 12.31
CA GLN A 69 8.58 6.02 12.98
C GLN A 69 8.40 6.50 14.44
N GLY A 70 7.40 5.94 15.12
CA GLY A 70 7.06 6.29 16.50
C GLY A 70 6.23 7.56 16.69
N ALA A 71 5.99 8.35 15.64
CA ALA A 71 5.17 9.58 15.71
C ALA A 71 3.75 9.32 15.21
N ASP A 72 2.75 9.89 15.88
CA ASP A 72 1.35 9.82 15.45
C ASP A 72 1.16 10.57 14.12
N ILE A 73 0.64 9.86 13.11
CA ILE A 73 0.40 10.43 11.77
C ILE A 73 -0.69 11.50 11.78
N ALA A 74 -1.58 11.51 12.77
CA ALA A 74 -2.62 12.53 12.89
C ALA A 74 -2.06 13.86 13.42
N GLU A 75 -1.08 13.81 14.33
CA GLU A 75 -0.42 14.99 14.88
C GLU A 75 0.57 15.62 13.91
N ASN A 76 1.35 14.78 13.19
CA ASN A 76 2.33 15.24 12.20
C ASN A 76 2.24 14.42 10.90
N PRO A 77 1.31 14.75 10.00
CA PRO A 77 1.06 13.97 8.80
C PRO A 77 2.12 14.12 7.70
N SER A 78 2.96 15.16 7.75
CA SER A 78 3.87 15.49 6.64
C SER A 78 4.96 14.45 6.39
N PRO A 79 5.66 13.90 7.40
CA PRO A 79 6.63 12.82 7.18
C PRO A 79 5.96 11.57 6.62
N TRP A 80 4.78 11.20 7.14
CA TRP A 80 4.02 10.05 6.68
C TRP A 80 3.59 10.19 5.22
N ARG A 81 3.00 11.32 4.83
CA ARG A 81 2.55 11.56 3.45
C ARG A 81 3.68 11.49 2.44
N ARG A 82 4.90 11.88 2.82
CA ARG A 82 6.09 11.75 1.95
C ARG A 82 6.60 10.32 1.85
N ALA A 83 6.40 9.52 2.89
CA ALA A 83 6.85 8.13 2.94
C ALA A 83 5.84 7.14 2.34
N LEU A 84 4.58 7.56 2.20
CA LEU A 84 3.48 6.69 1.78
C LEU A 84 3.38 6.60 0.25
N ALA A 85 3.40 5.39 -0.27
CA ALA A 85 2.88 5.07 -1.60
C ALA A 85 1.61 4.23 -1.47
N TRP A 86 0.49 4.77 -1.96
CA TRP A 86 -0.83 4.15 -1.86
C TRP A 86 -1.30 3.61 -3.20
N LEU A 87 -1.63 2.31 -3.24
CA LEU A 87 -2.34 1.66 -4.33
C LEU A 87 -3.71 1.18 -3.82
N GLY A 88 -4.74 1.94 -4.15
CA GLY A 88 -6.12 1.58 -3.82
C GLY A 88 -6.74 0.60 -4.83
N HIS A 89 -8.02 0.33 -4.63
CA HIS A 89 -8.82 -0.46 -5.57
C HIS A 89 -8.87 0.20 -6.95
N ASP A 90 -9.06 1.52 -7.00
CA ASP A 90 -9.04 2.30 -8.23
C ASP A 90 -7.60 2.58 -8.67
N ASN A 91 -7.34 2.43 -9.97
CA ASN A 91 -6.02 2.61 -10.56
C ASN A 91 -5.58 4.09 -10.63
N ALA A 92 -6.51 5.05 -10.46
CA ALA A 92 -6.27 6.50 -10.52
C ALA A 92 -5.51 6.93 -11.80
N ILE A 93 -5.97 6.44 -12.95
CA ILE A 93 -5.40 6.68 -14.29
C ILE A 93 -6.28 7.69 -15.03
N LYS A 94 -5.64 8.67 -15.69
CA LYS A 94 -6.29 9.61 -16.62
C LYS A 94 -6.28 8.99 -18.01
N ALA A 95 -7.45 8.61 -18.54
CA ALA A 95 -7.59 7.89 -19.80
C ALA A 95 -7.07 8.66 -21.03
N GLN A 96 -7.14 10.00 -20.97
CA GLN A 96 -6.73 10.89 -22.06
C GLN A 96 -5.21 11.11 -22.14
N LEU A 97 -4.49 10.88 -21.05
CA LEU A 97 -3.04 11.01 -21.02
C LEU A 97 -2.39 9.71 -21.54
N SER A 98 -1.18 9.84 -22.07
CA SER A 98 -0.35 8.66 -22.39
C SER A 98 0.04 7.90 -21.11
N VAL A 99 0.57 6.70 -21.27
CA VAL A 99 1.07 5.87 -20.17
C VAL A 99 2.20 6.59 -19.44
N SER A 100 3.15 7.18 -20.16
CA SER A 100 4.27 7.93 -19.59
C SER A 100 3.81 9.21 -18.90
N GLU A 101 2.87 9.98 -19.48
CA GLU A 101 2.33 11.18 -18.88
C GLU A 101 1.56 10.89 -17.57
N ASN A 102 0.79 9.80 -17.53
CA ASN A 102 0.15 9.36 -16.29
C ASN A 102 1.17 9.13 -15.18
N LEU A 103 2.29 8.48 -15.49
CA LEU A 103 3.31 8.17 -14.49
C LEU A 103 4.15 9.41 -14.14
N ALA A 104 4.46 10.27 -15.12
CA ALA A 104 5.17 11.52 -14.92
C ALA A 104 4.44 12.45 -13.95
N PHE A 105 3.12 12.50 -14.00
CA PHE A 105 2.32 13.26 -13.02
C PHE A 105 2.65 12.85 -11.57
N TRP A 106 2.72 11.54 -11.30
CA TRP A 106 3.05 11.02 -9.97
C TRP A 106 4.52 11.24 -9.60
N ALA A 107 5.43 11.16 -10.57
CA ALA A 107 6.86 11.43 -10.36
C ALA A 107 7.09 12.90 -9.90
N HIS A 108 6.30 13.85 -10.40
CA HIS A 108 6.39 15.26 -9.98
C HIS A 108 5.82 15.51 -8.56
N LEU A 109 4.89 14.68 -8.09
CA LEU A 109 4.29 14.83 -6.76
C LEU A 109 5.11 14.15 -5.66
N GLY A 110 5.94 13.18 -6.01
CA GLY A 110 6.74 12.39 -5.06
C GLY A 110 8.17 12.85 -4.90
N ALA A 111 8.89 12.24 -3.96
CA ALA A 111 10.34 12.38 -3.89
C ALA A 111 11.01 11.74 -5.12
N PRO A 112 12.11 12.28 -5.63
CA PRO A 112 12.80 11.72 -6.79
C PRO A 112 13.30 10.31 -6.47
N GLY A 113 12.64 9.34 -7.08
CA GLY A 113 12.96 7.92 -7.02
C GLY A 113 13.56 7.45 -8.34
N ARG A 114 12.95 6.44 -8.95
CA ARG A 114 13.29 5.97 -10.29
C ARG A 114 12.69 6.86 -11.37
N GLY A 115 13.32 6.83 -12.56
CA GLY A 115 12.78 7.46 -13.75
C GLY A 115 11.47 6.80 -14.21
N VAL A 116 10.65 7.57 -14.94
CA VAL A 116 9.38 7.08 -15.50
C VAL A 116 9.61 5.85 -16.41
N ALA A 117 10.63 5.90 -17.28
CA ALA A 117 10.95 4.80 -18.18
C ALA A 117 11.32 3.52 -17.41
N ASP A 118 12.19 3.62 -16.40
CA ASP A 118 12.60 2.49 -15.58
C ASP A 118 11.42 1.86 -14.84
N ALA A 119 10.52 2.69 -14.32
CA ALA A 119 9.33 2.22 -13.60
C ALA A 119 8.34 1.50 -14.55
N LEU A 120 8.20 1.95 -15.79
CA LEU A 120 7.39 1.27 -16.80
C LEU A 120 8.00 -0.06 -17.25
N GLU A 121 9.32 -0.11 -17.41
CA GLU A 121 10.04 -1.35 -17.73
C GLU A 121 9.91 -2.38 -16.60
N GLU A 122 9.99 -1.94 -15.35
CA GLU A 122 9.86 -2.80 -14.18
C GLU A 122 8.54 -3.56 -14.16
N VAL A 123 7.44 -2.91 -14.54
CA VAL A 123 6.12 -3.55 -14.63
C VAL A 123 5.84 -4.15 -16.02
N GLY A 124 6.80 -4.07 -16.95
CA GLY A 124 6.74 -4.69 -18.28
C GLY A 124 5.77 -4.03 -19.25
N ILE A 125 5.61 -2.70 -19.19
CA ILE A 125 4.79 -1.91 -20.12
C ILE A 125 5.54 -0.73 -20.76
N GLY A 126 6.88 -0.72 -20.71
CA GLY A 126 7.68 0.37 -21.29
C GLY A 126 7.39 0.58 -22.79
N HIS A 127 7.16 -0.50 -23.54
CA HIS A 127 6.77 -0.44 -24.96
C HIS A 127 5.42 0.24 -25.24
N LEU A 128 4.62 0.54 -24.19
CA LEU A 128 3.32 1.22 -24.29
C LEU A 128 3.39 2.69 -23.87
N ALA A 129 4.58 3.24 -23.60
CA ALA A 129 4.80 4.54 -22.98
C ALA A 129 4.01 5.67 -23.65
N ASP A 130 3.97 5.68 -24.98
CA ASP A 130 3.36 6.75 -25.77
C ASP A 130 1.87 6.50 -26.12
N LEU A 131 1.33 5.33 -25.75
CA LEU A 131 -0.08 5.03 -26.00
C LEU A 131 -0.99 5.77 -25.03
N PRO A 132 -2.16 6.29 -25.46
CA PRO A 132 -3.20 6.76 -24.56
C PRO A 132 -3.63 5.66 -23.58
N ALA A 133 -3.76 5.99 -22.30
CA ALA A 133 -4.14 5.00 -21.30
C ALA A 133 -5.56 4.43 -21.48
N SER A 134 -6.41 5.09 -22.27
CA SER A 134 -7.71 4.57 -22.69
C SER A 134 -7.60 3.26 -23.50
N MET A 135 -6.50 3.05 -24.22
CA MET A 135 -6.25 1.87 -25.05
C MET A 135 -5.74 0.66 -24.27
N LEU A 136 -5.39 0.83 -23.02
CA LEU A 136 -4.85 -0.24 -22.17
C LEU A 136 -5.93 -1.26 -21.78
N SER A 137 -5.56 -2.54 -21.76
CA SER A 137 -6.36 -3.60 -21.12
C SER A 137 -6.45 -3.38 -19.60
N ALA A 138 -7.34 -4.10 -18.91
CA ALA A 138 -7.47 -4.04 -17.45
C ALA A 138 -6.15 -4.39 -16.74
N GLY A 139 -5.47 -5.46 -17.17
CA GLY A 139 -4.17 -5.86 -16.62
C GLY A 139 -3.07 -4.83 -16.90
N GLN A 140 -3.03 -4.22 -18.10
CA GLN A 140 -2.09 -3.14 -18.39
C GLN A 140 -2.34 -1.89 -17.55
N ARG A 141 -3.61 -1.53 -17.33
CA ARG A 141 -3.97 -0.45 -16.41
C ARG A 141 -3.53 -0.75 -14.98
N ARG A 142 -3.69 -2.01 -14.51
CA ARG A 142 -3.22 -2.40 -13.18
C ARG A 142 -1.69 -2.29 -13.08
N ARG A 143 -0.95 -2.74 -14.10
CA ARG A 143 0.51 -2.59 -14.16
C ARG A 143 0.95 -1.13 -14.17
N LEU A 144 0.26 -0.24 -14.88
CA LEU A 144 0.53 1.20 -14.83
C LEU A 144 0.32 1.77 -13.42
N ALA A 145 -0.73 1.33 -12.71
CA ALA A 145 -0.95 1.73 -11.33
C ALA A 145 0.15 1.22 -10.39
N LEU A 146 0.65 0.00 -10.60
CA LEU A 146 1.78 -0.57 -9.86
C LEU A 146 3.10 0.18 -10.14
N ALA A 147 3.32 0.66 -11.36
CA ALA A 147 4.51 1.45 -11.70
C ALA A 147 4.69 2.70 -10.82
N ARG A 148 3.60 3.24 -10.27
CA ARG A 148 3.67 4.37 -9.31
C ARG A 148 4.43 4.02 -8.05
N LEU A 149 4.33 2.77 -7.58
CA LEU A 149 5.07 2.30 -6.41
C LEU A 149 6.57 2.31 -6.69
N ALA A 150 6.98 1.95 -7.91
CA ALA A 150 8.37 1.94 -8.32
C ALA A 150 9.02 3.34 -8.37
N LEU A 151 8.23 4.41 -8.45
CA LEU A 151 8.72 5.79 -8.39
C LEU A 151 9.22 6.17 -6.98
N THR A 152 8.78 5.47 -5.93
CA THR A 152 9.13 5.80 -4.55
C THR A 152 10.30 4.94 -4.08
N ARG A 153 11.23 5.55 -3.32
CA ARG A 153 12.30 4.82 -2.64
C ARG A 153 12.05 4.82 -1.15
N GLY A 154 12.14 3.64 -0.54
CA GLY A 154 11.90 3.46 0.89
C GLY A 154 10.45 3.78 1.27
N GLY A 155 10.20 3.98 2.56
CA GLY A 155 8.87 4.30 3.07
C GLY A 155 7.94 3.08 3.14
N CYS A 156 6.66 3.34 3.01
CA CYS A 156 5.62 2.32 3.16
C CYS A 156 4.77 2.20 1.90
N TRP A 157 4.66 0.99 1.37
CA TRP A 157 3.69 0.66 0.33
C TRP A 157 2.42 0.10 0.96
N LEU A 158 1.31 0.80 0.78
CA LEU A 158 -0.01 0.29 1.13
C LEU A 158 -0.71 -0.15 -0.16
N MET A 159 -1.08 -1.43 -0.26
CA MET A 159 -1.65 -2.02 -1.48
C MET A 159 -2.97 -2.74 -1.17
N ASP A 160 -4.06 -2.25 -1.76
CA ASP A 160 -5.40 -2.85 -1.63
C ASP A 160 -5.72 -3.68 -2.88
N GLU A 161 -5.76 -5.01 -2.73
CA GLU A 161 -5.98 -6.02 -3.78
C GLU A 161 -5.06 -5.81 -5.00
N PRO A 162 -3.71 -5.79 -4.83
CA PRO A 162 -2.80 -5.47 -5.93
C PRO A 162 -2.78 -6.52 -7.05
N THR A 163 -3.21 -7.75 -6.76
CA THR A 163 -3.15 -8.93 -7.63
C THR A 163 -4.27 -9.00 -8.65
N VAL A 164 -5.36 -8.28 -8.43
CA VAL A 164 -6.55 -8.32 -9.30
C VAL A 164 -6.18 -7.97 -10.74
N THR A 165 -6.62 -8.81 -11.69
CA THR A 165 -6.38 -8.70 -13.15
C THR A 165 -4.93 -8.94 -13.61
N LEU A 166 -4.03 -9.36 -12.73
CA LEU A 166 -2.66 -9.71 -13.09
C LEU A 166 -2.55 -11.17 -13.55
N ASP A 167 -1.77 -11.39 -14.60
CA ASP A 167 -1.33 -12.72 -15.01
C ASP A 167 -0.14 -13.20 -14.15
N ALA A 168 0.24 -14.47 -14.29
CA ALA A 168 1.32 -15.08 -13.52
C ALA A 168 2.66 -14.34 -13.67
N ALA A 169 2.97 -13.85 -14.87
CA ALA A 169 4.20 -13.10 -15.12
C ALA A 169 4.20 -11.74 -14.38
N SER A 170 3.04 -11.05 -14.38
CA SER A 170 2.87 -9.78 -13.64
C SER A 170 2.88 -9.98 -12.14
N LEU A 171 2.33 -11.09 -11.64
CA LEU A 171 2.42 -11.46 -10.22
C LEU A 171 3.86 -11.70 -9.79
N ALA A 172 4.65 -12.43 -10.58
CA ALA A 172 6.07 -12.62 -10.32
C ALA A 172 6.85 -11.30 -10.29
N ARG A 173 6.55 -10.37 -11.20
CA ARG A 173 7.15 -9.02 -11.20
C ARG A 173 6.77 -8.25 -9.93
N LEU A 174 5.49 -8.28 -9.52
CA LEU A 174 5.03 -7.62 -8.29
C LEU A 174 5.75 -8.18 -7.06
N SER A 175 5.86 -9.51 -6.93
CA SER A 175 6.59 -10.14 -5.82
C SER A 175 8.06 -9.72 -5.79
N ALA A 176 8.73 -9.65 -6.96
CA ALA A 176 10.10 -9.18 -7.08
C ALA A 176 10.24 -7.69 -6.70
N MET A 177 9.28 -6.84 -7.10
CA MET A 177 9.23 -5.42 -6.72
C MET A 177 9.13 -5.25 -5.21
N ILE A 178 8.21 -5.99 -4.56
CA ILE A 178 8.02 -5.95 -3.11
C ILE A 178 9.29 -6.44 -2.39
N ALA A 179 9.88 -7.53 -2.84
CA ALA A 179 11.10 -8.09 -2.25
C ALA A 179 12.25 -7.07 -2.29
N ARG A 180 12.46 -6.41 -3.43
CA ARG A 180 13.48 -5.36 -3.58
C ARG A 180 13.17 -4.14 -2.70
N HIS A 181 11.94 -3.65 -2.70
CA HIS A 181 11.54 -2.52 -1.84
C HIS A 181 11.85 -2.80 -0.37
N ARG A 182 11.57 -4.01 0.11
CA ARG A 182 11.88 -4.46 1.47
C ARG A 182 13.38 -4.56 1.72
N ALA A 183 14.15 -5.07 0.77
CA ALA A 183 15.60 -5.15 0.85
C ALA A 183 16.26 -3.75 0.93
N ASP A 184 15.66 -2.75 0.28
CA ASP A 184 16.08 -1.35 0.32
C ASP A 184 15.59 -0.61 1.62
N GLY A 185 15.05 -1.34 2.59
CA GLY A 185 14.60 -0.81 3.89
C GLY A 185 13.17 -0.26 3.89
N GLY A 186 12.45 -0.35 2.78
CA GLY A 186 11.01 -0.07 2.74
C GLY A 186 10.19 -1.15 3.43
N LEU A 187 8.91 -0.90 3.66
CA LEU A 187 7.97 -1.88 4.19
C LEU A 187 6.67 -1.92 3.38
N ALA A 188 5.92 -3.01 3.48
CA ALA A 188 4.68 -3.17 2.74
C ALA A 188 3.53 -3.67 3.63
N VAL A 189 2.34 -3.07 3.47
CA VAL A 189 1.08 -3.59 4.02
C VAL A 189 0.17 -3.90 2.84
N ILE A 190 -0.29 -5.13 2.74
CA ILE A 190 -0.99 -5.65 1.57
C ILE A 190 -2.28 -6.30 2.01
N ALA A 191 -3.40 -5.83 1.48
CA ALA A 191 -4.67 -6.52 1.58
C ALA A 191 -4.86 -7.35 0.32
N SER A 192 -4.96 -8.66 0.43
CA SER A 192 -5.19 -9.55 -0.70
C SER A 192 -5.94 -10.80 -0.29
N HIS A 193 -6.77 -11.30 -1.20
CA HIS A 193 -7.38 -12.63 -1.11
C HIS A 193 -6.52 -13.70 -1.75
N ASP A 194 -5.66 -13.33 -2.68
CA ASP A 194 -4.75 -14.24 -3.35
C ASP A 194 -3.50 -14.47 -2.51
N ALA A 195 -2.95 -15.67 -2.61
CA ALA A 195 -1.68 -16.00 -1.99
C ALA A 195 -0.54 -15.27 -2.74
N LEU A 196 -0.02 -14.21 -2.13
CA LEU A 196 1.24 -13.61 -2.52
C LEU A 196 2.36 -14.33 -1.76
N ASP A 197 3.34 -14.84 -2.51
CA ASP A 197 4.56 -15.38 -1.90
C ASP A 197 5.42 -14.22 -1.38
N LEU A 198 5.34 -14.00 -0.07
CA LEU A 198 6.05 -12.93 0.64
C LEU A 198 6.81 -13.53 1.83
N PRO A 199 8.01 -14.08 1.61
CA PRO A 199 8.78 -14.70 2.68
C PRO A 199 8.96 -13.77 3.88
N GLY A 200 8.66 -14.28 5.08
CA GLY A 200 8.78 -13.54 6.34
C GLY A 200 7.74 -12.42 6.53
N ALA A 201 6.68 -12.39 5.74
CA ALA A 201 5.55 -11.49 6.00
C ALA A 201 4.78 -11.94 7.25
N GLN A 202 4.37 -10.98 8.06
CA GLN A 202 3.39 -11.20 9.12
C GLN A 202 2.01 -11.35 8.47
N ALA A 203 1.14 -12.19 9.04
CA ALA A 203 -0.25 -12.29 8.63
C ALA A 203 -1.17 -11.74 9.74
N LEU A 204 -2.16 -10.94 9.36
CA LEU A 204 -3.18 -10.40 10.25
C LEU A 204 -4.56 -10.72 9.67
N ASP A 205 -5.28 -11.60 10.35
CA ASP A 205 -6.67 -11.91 9.99
C ASP A 205 -7.63 -10.97 10.72
N LEU A 206 -8.21 -10.04 9.97
CA LEU A 206 -9.16 -9.07 10.52
C LEU A 206 -10.46 -9.70 11.03
N ALA A 207 -10.80 -10.92 10.60
CA ALA A 207 -11.99 -11.59 11.13
C ALA A 207 -11.86 -11.89 12.63
N GLN A 208 -10.65 -12.03 13.14
CA GLN A 208 -10.38 -12.27 14.57
C GLN A 208 -10.49 -11.02 15.44
N HIS A 209 -10.57 -9.83 14.82
CA HIS A 209 -10.62 -8.52 15.47
C HIS A 209 -11.96 -7.80 15.26
N THR A 210 -12.96 -8.47 14.69
CA THR A 210 -14.30 -7.91 14.57
C THR A 210 -14.87 -7.66 15.97
N GLY A 211 -15.25 -6.42 16.25
CA GLY A 211 -15.92 -6.09 17.51
C GLY A 211 -17.17 -6.96 17.69
N ALA A 212 -17.37 -7.49 18.88
CA ALA A 212 -18.62 -8.14 19.23
C ALA A 212 -19.78 -7.16 18.96
N ALA A 213 -20.78 -7.63 18.21
CA ALA A 213 -21.99 -6.88 17.91
C ALA A 213 -22.80 -6.59 19.16
#